data_ed06f10443a50627546a7750632819de
#
_entry.id   ed06f10443a50627546a7750632819de
#
_cell.length_a   1.000
_cell.length_b   1.000
_cell.length_c   1.000
_cell.angle_alpha   90.00
_cell.angle_beta   90.00
_cell.angle_gamma   90.00
#
_symmetry.space_group_name_H-M   'P 1'
#
loop_
_entity.id
_entity.type
_entity.pdbx_description
1 polymer ?
#
loop_
_entity_poly.entity_id
_entity_poly.type
_entity_poly.pdbx_seq_one_letter_code
_entity_poly.pdbx_strand_id
1 'polypeptide(L)'
;MTSTINLTSASSDLLGYLTGDWQNDFNYNGNGAFSPNSSPYSEWAAGNSGVSGDSGVVLHGSGFTYSPPGGFSGTITELDFGHGLTGSSTSGFGLTTPELSIELGGSGGTSPDTTFNEAIYVLSHGGSIYGQTVFGQSFAGLADYLGETGTVQNGTSGNDTLYSFYGNDTLTGNGSASNFDTFTWDHSLYSSTNGWGNDTISDFTHGNDIINFAGFGWTDDSHLSISGNVISYTDPTTSAISHITVAGVSSIDPTTDLLFS
;
A
#
# COMPACT_ATOMS: atom_id res chain seq x y z
N MET A 1 -5.43 -4.04 12.56
CA MET A 1 -3.97 -4.22 12.83
C MET A 1 -3.23 -3.59 11.68
N THR A 2 -2.16 -2.86 11.97
CA THR A 2 -1.41 -2.08 10.98
C THR A 2 -0.59 -2.98 10.07
N SER A 3 -0.57 -2.68 8.77
CA SER A 3 0.29 -3.35 7.78
C SER A 3 1.64 -2.65 7.69
N THR A 4 2.73 -3.39 7.45
CA THR A 4 4.06 -2.79 7.23
C THR A 4 4.47 -2.98 5.77
N ILE A 5 4.77 -1.89 5.08
CA ILE A 5 5.19 -1.86 3.69
C ILE A 5 6.69 -1.57 3.65
N ASN A 6 7.46 -2.48 3.07
CA ASN A 6 8.90 -2.34 2.93
C ASN A 6 9.25 -2.16 1.44
N LEU A 7 9.70 -0.96 1.09
CA LEU A 7 10.11 -0.63 -0.27
C LEU A 7 11.49 -1.20 -0.59
N THR A 8 11.72 -1.43 -1.87
CA THR A 8 13.05 -1.66 -2.45
C THR A 8 13.34 -0.56 -3.47
N SER A 9 14.52 -0.57 -4.05
CA SER A 9 14.85 0.39 -5.12
C SER A 9 13.94 0.27 -6.35
N ALA A 10 13.31 -0.88 -6.57
CA ALA A 10 12.34 -1.07 -7.66
C ALA A 10 10.98 -0.45 -7.35
N SER A 11 10.59 -0.43 -6.08
CA SER A 11 9.32 0.11 -5.59
C SER A 11 9.48 1.43 -4.81
N SER A 12 10.56 2.16 -5.04
CA SER A 12 10.85 3.44 -4.36
C SER A 12 9.78 4.52 -4.58
N ASP A 13 9.00 4.42 -5.65
CA ASP A 13 7.71 5.09 -5.80
C ASP A 13 6.61 4.04 -5.65
N LEU A 14 5.99 3.96 -4.47
CA LEU A 14 5.05 2.89 -4.12
C LEU A 14 3.89 2.76 -5.11
N LEU A 15 3.18 3.86 -5.40
CA LEU A 15 2.05 3.80 -6.32
C LEU A 15 2.50 3.73 -7.78
N GLY A 16 3.57 4.42 -8.14
CA GLY A 16 4.16 4.31 -9.47
C GLY A 16 4.53 2.86 -9.80
N TYR A 17 5.10 2.14 -8.85
CA TYR A 17 5.38 0.72 -8.97
C TYR A 17 4.10 -0.11 -9.09
N LEU A 18 3.21 -0.03 -8.11
CA LEU A 18 2.02 -0.90 -8.04
C LEU A 18 1.02 -0.68 -9.18
N THR A 19 0.85 0.57 -9.66
CA THR A 19 -0.12 0.91 -10.71
C THR A 19 0.51 1.07 -12.09
N GLY A 20 1.84 1.19 -12.15
CA GLY A 20 2.64 1.31 -13.35
C GLY A 20 3.40 0.01 -13.64
N ASP A 21 4.62 -0.08 -13.14
CA ASP A 21 5.56 -1.14 -13.53
C ASP A 21 5.00 -2.54 -13.24
N TRP A 22 4.57 -2.80 -12.01
CA TRP A 22 4.05 -4.10 -11.64
C TRP A 22 2.74 -4.44 -12.36
N GLN A 23 1.75 -3.51 -12.38
CA GLN A 23 0.44 -3.77 -12.99
C GLN A 23 0.53 -3.94 -14.51
N ASN A 24 1.39 -3.17 -15.18
CA ASN A 24 1.54 -3.26 -16.64
C ASN A 24 2.10 -4.61 -17.09
N ASP A 25 2.95 -5.23 -16.27
CA ASP A 25 3.55 -6.54 -16.54
C ASP A 25 2.76 -7.70 -15.94
N PHE A 26 1.62 -7.42 -15.25
CA PHE A 26 0.76 -8.45 -14.69
C PHE A 26 -0.19 -9.03 -15.75
N ASN A 27 0.32 -10.00 -16.51
CA ASN A 27 -0.38 -10.66 -17.61
C ASN A 27 -1.23 -11.85 -17.15
N TYR A 28 -1.82 -11.78 -15.97
CA TYR A 28 -2.61 -12.85 -15.38
C TYR A 28 -4.06 -12.42 -15.12
N ASN A 29 -5.00 -13.33 -15.35
CA ASN A 29 -6.42 -13.14 -15.02
C ASN A 29 -7.02 -14.49 -14.62
N GLY A 30 -7.10 -14.75 -13.33
CA GLY A 30 -7.60 -16.02 -12.81
C GLY A 30 -7.71 -16.04 -11.29
N ASN A 31 -7.99 -17.21 -10.72
CA ASN A 31 -8.24 -17.33 -9.28
C ASN A 31 -6.97 -17.56 -8.44
N GLY A 32 -5.78 -17.55 -9.07
CA GLY A 32 -4.53 -17.93 -8.41
C GLY A 32 -4.43 -19.44 -8.14
N ALA A 33 -3.38 -19.81 -7.43
CA ALA A 33 -3.10 -21.19 -7.04
C ALA A 33 -2.68 -21.27 -5.57
N PHE A 34 -3.00 -22.39 -4.92
CA PHE A 34 -2.67 -22.63 -3.51
C PHE A 34 -1.53 -23.64 -3.36
N SER A 35 -0.74 -23.50 -2.30
CA SER A 35 0.27 -24.44 -1.82
C SER A 35 0.11 -24.66 -0.30
N PRO A 36 0.33 -25.91 0.22
CA PRO A 36 0.54 -27.17 -0.49
C PRO A 36 -0.69 -27.58 -1.34
N ASN A 37 -0.59 -28.65 -2.09
CA ASN A 37 -1.64 -29.10 -3.03
C ASN A 37 -2.95 -29.58 -2.37
N SER A 38 -3.05 -29.49 -1.06
CA SER A 38 -4.26 -29.79 -0.28
C SER A 38 -4.36 -28.89 0.96
N SER A 39 -5.60 -28.53 1.32
CA SER A 39 -5.87 -27.75 2.54
C SER A 39 -5.44 -28.52 3.83
N PRO A 40 -4.96 -27.85 4.87
CA PRO A 40 -4.80 -26.40 4.94
C PRO A 40 -3.60 -25.90 4.13
N TYR A 41 -3.78 -24.77 3.45
CA TYR A 41 -2.74 -24.14 2.64
C TYR A 41 -1.91 -23.17 3.49
N SER A 42 -0.73 -22.81 2.99
CA SER A 42 0.16 -21.81 3.58
C SER A 42 0.53 -20.67 2.64
N GLU A 43 0.23 -20.85 1.36
CA GLU A 43 0.50 -19.87 0.32
C GLU A 43 -0.64 -19.81 -0.70
N TRP A 44 -0.78 -18.64 -1.29
CA TRP A 44 -1.54 -18.41 -2.51
C TRP A 44 -0.71 -17.52 -3.43
N ALA A 45 -0.78 -17.75 -4.73
CA ALA A 45 -0.07 -16.94 -5.71
C ALA A 45 -0.92 -16.67 -6.94
N ALA A 46 -0.73 -15.50 -7.54
CA ALA A 46 -1.28 -15.12 -8.84
C ALA A 46 -0.20 -14.55 -9.74
N GLY A 47 -0.18 -15.00 -10.99
CA GLY A 47 0.80 -14.64 -12.01
C GLY A 47 1.07 -15.81 -12.96
N ASN A 48 1.79 -15.55 -14.04
CA ASN A 48 2.21 -16.58 -15.00
C ASN A 48 3.50 -17.25 -14.53
N SER A 49 3.38 -18.44 -13.91
CA SER A 49 4.54 -19.17 -13.40
C SER A 49 5.51 -19.57 -14.54
N GLY A 50 6.80 -19.30 -14.31
CA GLY A 50 7.89 -19.60 -15.26
C GLY A 50 8.12 -18.54 -16.33
N VAL A 51 7.42 -17.41 -16.32
CA VAL A 51 7.62 -16.27 -17.21
C VAL A 51 8.35 -15.16 -16.46
N SER A 52 9.63 -14.98 -16.74
CA SER A 52 10.53 -14.11 -15.96
C SER A 52 10.22 -12.60 -16.06
N GLY A 53 9.57 -12.19 -17.15
CA GLY A 53 9.19 -10.78 -17.36
C GLY A 53 7.79 -10.42 -16.87
N ASP A 54 6.99 -11.42 -16.49
CA ASP A 54 5.65 -11.17 -15.98
C ASP A 54 5.69 -10.92 -14.47
N SER A 55 4.88 -9.99 -14.02
CA SER A 55 4.68 -9.73 -12.60
C SER A 55 3.86 -10.84 -11.94
N GLY A 56 4.09 -11.00 -10.64
CA GLY A 56 3.36 -11.93 -9.80
C GLY A 56 3.22 -11.41 -8.39
N VAL A 57 2.30 -12.03 -7.66
CA VAL A 57 2.08 -11.80 -6.24
C VAL A 57 1.99 -13.11 -5.49
N VAL A 58 2.62 -13.18 -4.32
CA VAL A 58 2.58 -14.35 -3.42
C VAL A 58 2.05 -13.90 -2.06
N LEU A 59 1.00 -14.56 -1.58
CA LEU A 59 0.48 -14.41 -0.23
C LEU A 59 1.00 -15.54 0.63
N HIS A 60 1.62 -15.21 1.75
CA HIS A 60 2.10 -16.13 2.77
C HIS A 60 1.19 -16.15 3.99
N GLY A 61 1.20 -17.29 4.69
CA GLY A 61 0.46 -17.44 5.92
C GLY A 61 0.37 -18.88 6.41
N SER A 62 -0.71 -19.21 7.10
CA SER A 62 -0.91 -20.57 7.62
C SER A 62 -2.37 -20.91 7.79
N GLY A 63 -2.66 -22.21 7.68
CA GLY A 63 -4.00 -22.73 7.94
C GLY A 63 -5.06 -22.23 6.95
N PHE A 64 -4.68 -21.83 5.73
CA PHE A 64 -5.63 -21.36 4.75
C PHE A 64 -6.61 -22.46 4.38
N THR A 65 -7.88 -22.11 4.36
CA THR A 65 -8.94 -22.85 3.69
C THR A 65 -9.63 -21.90 2.72
N TYR A 66 -10.15 -22.41 1.63
CA TYR A 66 -10.89 -21.64 0.65
C TYR A 66 -12.27 -22.25 0.44
N SER A 67 -13.28 -21.43 0.52
CA SER A 67 -14.67 -21.86 0.34
C SER A 67 -15.41 -20.88 -0.57
N PRO A 68 -15.63 -21.20 -1.86
CA PRO A 68 -16.39 -20.32 -2.73
C PRO A 68 -17.84 -20.15 -2.26
N PRO A 69 -18.41 -18.95 -2.34
CA PRO A 69 -17.83 -17.68 -2.78
C PRO A 69 -17.13 -16.87 -1.68
N GLY A 70 -16.88 -17.45 -0.51
CA GLY A 70 -16.54 -16.71 0.73
C GLY A 70 -15.06 -16.33 0.88
N GLY A 71 -14.15 -16.67 -0.06
CA GLY A 71 -12.73 -16.31 0.06
C GLY A 71 -11.90 -17.20 0.99
N PHE A 72 -10.83 -16.64 1.53
CA PHE A 72 -9.90 -17.33 2.42
C PHE A 72 -10.32 -17.23 3.88
N SER A 73 -9.92 -18.21 4.66
CA SER A 73 -9.82 -18.15 6.12
C SER A 73 -8.45 -18.69 6.55
N GLY A 74 -8.05 -18.47 7.79
CA GLY A 74 -6.74 -18.80 8.33
C GLY A 74 -5.98 -17.57 8.76
N THR A 75 -4.65 -17.62 8.77
CA THR A 75 -3.80 -16.49 9.13
C THR A 75 -2.99 -16.05 7.92
N ILE A 76 -3.11 -14.81 7.52
CA ILE A 76 -2.30 -14.15 6.49
C ILE A 76 -1.15 -13.40 7.17
N THR A 77 0.06 -13.44 6.58
CA THR A 77 1.24 -12.81 7.18
C THR A 77 1.94 -11.81 6.27
N GLU A 78 1.96 -12.05 4.97
CA GLU A 78 2.74 -11.23 4.04
C GLU A 78 2.24 -11.35 2.61
N LEU A 79 2.29 -10.24 1.86
CA LEU A 79 2.13 -10.17 0.41
C LEU A 79 3.44 -9.72 -0.21
N ASP A 80 4.03 -10.55 -1.06
CA ASP A 80 5.20 -10.22 -1.87
C ASP A 80 4.79 -9.91 -3.31
N PHE A 81 5.28 -8.80 -3.83
CA PHE A 81 5.12 -8.37 -5.22
C PHE A 81 6.48 -8.37 -5.92
N GLY A 82 6.50 -8.69 -7.21
CA GLY A 82 7.71 -8.67 -8.01
C GLY A 82 7.53 -9.41 -9.33
N HIS A 83 8.63 -9.81 -9.94
CA HIS A 83 8.66 -10.47 -11.24
C HIS A 83 9.11 -11.94 -11.17
N GLY A 84 8.67 -12.69 -12.19
CA GLY A 84 9.11 -14.07 -12.40
C GLY A 84 8.57 -15.02 -11.35
N LEU A 85 7.22 -15.17 -11.28
CA LEU A 85 6.61 -16.16 -10.40
C LEU A 85 7.14 -17.55 -10.70
N THR A 86 7.60 -18.25 -9.67
CA THR A 86 8.16 -19.61 -9.74
C THR A 86 7.46 -20.55 -8.77
N GLY A 87 7.72 -21.85 -8.93
CA GLY A 87 7.17 -22.86 -8.04
C GLY A 87 5.83 -23.40 -8.49
N SER A 88 5.16 -24.10 -7.59
CA SER A 88 3.91 -24.80 -7.84
C SER A 88 3.20 -25.13 -6.53
N SER A 89 1.96 -25.64 -6.63
CA SER A 89 1.20 -26.15 -5.48
C SER A 89 1.91 -27.27 -4.69
N THR A 90 2.96 -27.90 -5.22
CA THR A 90 3.71 -28.97 -4.52
C THR A 90 5.05 -28.51 -3.96
N SER A 91 5.63 -27.44 -4.51
CA SER A 91 6.96 -26.95 -4.12
C SER A 91 6.93 -25.64 -3.34
N GLY A 92 5.75 -25.00 -3.20
CA GLY A 92 5.63 -23.62 -2.77
C GLY A 92 5.77 -22.65 -3.94
N PHE A 93 5.44 -21.38 -3.69
CA PHE A 93 5.56 -20.28 -4.64
C PHE A 93 6.64 -19.29 -4.19
N GLY A 94 7.21 -18.57 -5.14
CA GLY A 94 8.15 -17.48 -4.89
C GLY A 94 8.33 -16.61 -6.12
N LEU A 95 8.99 -15.49 -5.94
CA LEU A 95 9.34 -14.55 -7.01
C LEU A 95 10.84 -14.62 -7.27
N THR A 96 11.25 -14.61 -8.54
CA THR A 96 12.67 -14.57 -8.90
C THR A 96 13.27 -13.22 -8.51
N THR A 97 12.48 -12.16 -8.64
CA THR A 97 12.86 -10.80 -8.26
C THR A 97 11.77 -10.22 -7.34
N PRO A 98 11.88 -10.41 -6.01
CA PRO A 98 11.00 -9.71 -5.06
C PRO A 98 11.31 -8.21 -5.07
N GLU A 99 10.30 -7.36 -5.12
CA GLU A 99 10.45 -5.91 -5.30
C GLU A 99 9.71 -5.08 -4.25
N LEU A 100 8.67 -5.67 -3.64
CA LEU A 100 7.90 -5.03 -2.58
C LEU A 100 7.36 -6.11 -1.65
N SER A 101 7.42 -5.87 -0.34
CA SER A 101 6.82 -6.72 0.67
C SER A 101 5.85 -5.93 1.54
N ILE A 102 4.70 -6.52 1.81
CA ILE A 102 3.66 -5.98 2.71
C ILE A 102 3.39 -7.00 3.81
N GLU A 103 3.94 -6.77 4.99
CA GLU A 103 3.63 -7.57 6.18
C GLU A 103 2.22 -7.25 6.70
N LEU A 104 1.43 -8.25 6.99
CA LEU A 104 0.02 -8.15 7.37
C LEU A 104 -0.17 -8.50 8.84
N GLY A 105 -0.65 -7.54 9.65
CA GLY A 105 -0.99 -7.80 11.05
C GLY A 105 0.20 -7.98 12.00
N GLY A 106 1.40 -7.52 11.61
CA GLY A 106 2.63 -7.63 12.39
C GLY A 106 3.13 -9.07 12.53
N SER A 107 4.02 -9.34 13.51
CA SER A 107 4.74 -10.62 13.65
C SER A 107 3.85 -11.87 13.84
N GLY A 108 2.58 -11.72 14.13
CA GLY A 108 1.63 -12.84 14.30
C GLY A 108 0.71 -13.06 13.10
N GLY A 109 0.75 -12.17 12.14
CA GLY A 109 -0.23 -12.14 11.05
C GLY A 109 -1.63 -11.71 11.51
N THR A 110 -2.60 -11.77 10.61
CA THR A 110 -4.01 -11.46 10.87
C THR A 110 -4.92 -12.44 10.17
N SER A 111 -6.20 -12.46 10.53
CA SER A 111 -7.20 -13.19 9.75
C SER A 111 -7.71 -12.33 8.60
N PRO A 112 -7.85 -12.88 7.38
CA PRO A 112 -8.43 -12.16 6.27
C PRO A 112 -9.90 -11.80 6.57
N ASP A 113 -10.27 -10.58 6.32
CA ASP A 113 -11.65 -10.09 6.36
C ASP A 113 -12.27 -10.02 4.95
N THR A 114 -13.44 -9.40 4.85
CA THR A 114 -14.14 -9.26 3.57
C THR A 114 -13.36 -8.35 2.62
N THR A 115 -12.85 -7.20 3.10
CA THR A 115 -12.09 -6.23 2.30
C THR A 115 -10.82 -6.85 1.74
N PHE A 116 -10.09 -7.63 2.56
CA PHE A 116 -8.91 -8.36 2.09
C PHE A 116 -9.26 -9.40 1.02
N ASN A 117 -10.31 -10.19 1.22
CA ASN A 117 -10.74 -11.20 0.25
C ASN A 117 -11.17 -10.58 -1.08
N GLU A 118 -11.85 -9.45 -1.06
CA GLU A 118 -12.19 -8.67 -2.25
C GLU A 118 -10.93 -8.14 -2.95
N ALA A 119 -9.99 -7.58 -2.19
CA ALA A 119 -8.72 -7.08 -2.71
C ALA A 119 -7.91 -8.17 -3.44
N ILE A 120 -7.80 -9.37 -2.86
CA ILE A 120 -7.13 -10.52 -3.49
C ILE A 120 -7.83 -10.95 -4.78
N TYR A 121 -9.17 -10.90 -4.80
CA TYR A 121 -9.93 -11.18 -6.03
C TYR A 121 -9.61 -10.15 -7.12
N VAL A 122 -9.62 -8.85 -6.80
CA VAL A 122 -9.30 -7.77 -7.74
C VAL A 122 -7.86 -7.87 -8.24
N LEU A 123 -6.90 -8.11 -7.35
CA LEU A 123 -5.49 -8.31 -7.70
C LEU A 123 -5.32 -9.46 -8.70
N SER A 124 -5.94 -10.61 -8.46
CA SER A 124 -5.78 -11.79 -9.33
C SER A 124 -6.46 -11.64 -10.70
N HIS A 125 -7.38 -10.68 -10.85
CA HIS A 125 -8.13 -10.43 -12.08
C HIS A 125 -7.70 -9.14 -12.78
N GLY A 126 -6.40 -8.95 -12.98
CA GLY A 126 -5.84 -7.84 -13.75
C GLY A 126 -4.93 -6.89 -12.96
N GLY A 127 -4.52 -7.27 -11.75
CA GLY A 127 -3.46 -6.57 -11.02
C GLY A 127 -3.82 -5.20 -10.44
N SER A 128 -5.11 -4.83 -10.40
CA SER A 128 -5.49 -3.54 -9.82
C SER A 128 -5.37 -3.55 -8.30
N ILE A 129 -4.81 -2.48 -7.74
CA ILE A 129 -4.85 -2.22 -6.28
C ILE A 129 -6.08 -1.42 -5.87
N TYR A 130 -6.78 -0.80 -6.80
CA TYR A 130 -8.01 -0.06 -6.55
C TYR A 130 -9.24 -0.95 -6.69
N GLY A 131 -10.27 -0.64 -5.89
CA GLY A 131 -11.54 -1.33 -5.97
C GLY A 131 -12.17 -1.29 -7.36
N GLN A 132 -12.91 -2.31 -7.69
CA GLN A 132 -13.53 -2.46 -9.00
C GLN A 132 -15.00 -2.90 -8.90
N THR A 133 -15.78 -2.57 -9.92
CA THR A 133 -17.14 -3.10 -10.07
C THR A 133 -17.09 -4.36 -10.92
N VAL A 134 -17.41 -5.51 -10.32
CA VAL A 134 -17.41 -6.83 -10.96
C VAL A 134 -18.81 -7.41 -10.84
N PHE A 135 -19.42 -7.82 -11.97
CA PHE A 135 -20.79 -8.32 -12.03
C PHE A 135 -21.85 -7.39 -11.38
N GLY A 136 -21.62 -6.06 -11.43
CA GLY A 136 -22.52 -5.07 -10.82
C GLY A 136 -22.41 -4.94 -9.30
N GLN A 137 -21.42 -5.57 -8.68
CA GLN A 137 -21.06 -5.44 -7.26
C GLN A 137 -19.74 -4.66 -7.15
N SER A 138 -19.64 -3.77 -6.17
CA SER A 138 -18.37 -3.10 -5.84
C SER A 138 -17.52 -4.04 -5.00
N PHE A 139 -16.28 -4.22 -5.43
CA PHE A 139 -15.24 -4.95 -4.72
C PHE A 139 -14.18 -3.95 -4.26
N ALA A 140 -13.77 -4.05 -3.01
CA ALA A 140 -12.66 -3.28 -2.46
C ALA A 140 -11.32 -3.71 -3.11
N GLY A 141 -10.38 -2.78 -3.22
CA GLY A 141 -9.02 -3.06 -3.64
C GLY A 141 -8.03 -3.15 -2.47
N LEU A 142 -6.77 -3.42 -2.77
CA LEU A 142 -5.71 -3.45 -1.76
C LEU A 142 -5.54 -2.09 -1.09
N ALA A 143 -5.71 -0.98 -1.82
CA ALA A 143 -5.66 0.37 -1.26
C ALA A 143 -6.74 0.60 -0.19
N ASP A 144 -7.95 0.04 -0.37
CA ASP A 144 -9.02 0.11 0.62
C ASP A 144 -8.64 -0.67 1.90
N TYR A 145 -8.11 -1.89 1.74
CA TYR A 145 -7.65 -2.69 2.87
C TYR A 145 -6.52 -2.03 3.66
N LEU A 146 -5.53 -1.47 2.97
CA LEU A 146 -4.42 -0.73 3.59
C LEU A 146 -4.94 0.49 4.34
N GLY A 147 -5.90 1.22 3.75
CA GLY A 147 -6.56 2.35 4.41
C GLY A 147 -7.30 1.96 5.69
N GLU A 148 -8.06 0.87 5.68
CA GLU A 148 -8.79 0.39 6.87
C GLU A 148 -7.85 -0.04 8.01
N THR A 149 -6.69 -0.61 7.68
CA THR A 149 -5.74 -1.12 8.68
C THR A 149 -4.74 -0.06 9.14
N GLY A 150 -4.52 0.98 8.35
CA GLY A 150 -3.39 1.90 8.47
C GLY A 150 -2.06 1.21 8.14
N THR A 151 -1.01 1.98 7.85
CA THR A 151 0.27 1.45 7.42
C THR A 151 1.46 1.99 8.20
N VAL A 152 2.54 1.20 8.25
CA VAL A 152 3.90 1.65 8.52
C VAL A 152 4.68 1.46 7.23
N GLN A 153 5.16 2.52 6.61
CA GLN A 153 5.90 2.45 5.35
C GLN A 153 7.37 2.77 5.60
N ASN A 154 8.21 1.89 5.12
CA ASN A 154 9.65 2.01 5.19
C ASN A 154 10.20 2.19 3.77
N GLY A 155 10.71 3.38 3.48
CA GLY A 155 11.46 3.69 2.27
C GLY A 155 12.82 3.02 2.25
N THR A 156 13.63 3.37 1.30
CA THR A 156 14.97 2.85 1.05
C THR A 156 16.04 3.81 1.58
N SER A 157 17.29 3.60 1.22
CA SER A 157 18.35 4.59 1.45
C SER A 157 18.48 5.61 0.29
N GLY A 158 17.58 5.56 -0.68
CA GLY A 158 17.52 6.44 -1.85
C GLY A 158 16.46 7.53 -1.70
N ASN A 159 16.03 8.08 -2.83
CA ASN A 159 14.89 8.98 -2.89
C ASN A 159 13.62 8.15 -3.07
N ASP A 160 12.66 8.32 -2.20
CA ASP A 160 11.43 7.53 -2.17
C ASP A 160 10.18 8.40 -2.29
N THR A 161 9.11 7.82 -2.81
CA THR A 161 7.76 8.41 -2.77
C THR A 161 6.84 7.48 -2.01
N LEU A 162 6.46 7.91 -0.80
CA LEU A 162 5.56 7.19 0.09
C LEU A 162 4.19 7.83 0.07
N TYR A 163 3.14 7.04 0.29
CA TYR A 163 1.76 7.49 0.16
C TYR A 163 0.95 7.20 1.41
N SER A 164 0.36 8.22 2.00
CA SER A 164 -0.66 8.00 3.02
C SER A 164 -1.92 7.39 2.39
N PHE A 165 -2.53 6.46 3.10
CA PHE A 165 -3.87 5.95 2.83
C PHE A 165 -4.90 6.65 3.73
N TYR A 166 -6.14 6.19 3.83
CA TYR A 166 -7.15 6.86 4.67
C TYR A 166 -7.15 6.41 6.14
N GLY A 167 -6.22 5.57 6.55
CA GLY A 167 -6.01 5.13 7.94
C GLY A 167 -5.10 6.07 8.72
N ASN A 168 -4.48 5.54 9.76
CA ASN A 168 -3.42 6.24 10.47
C ASN A 168 -2.08 5.64 10.04
N ASP A 169 -1.28 6.42 9.34
CA ASP A 169 -0.07 5.94 8.71
C ASP A 169 1.20 6.49 9.37
N THR A 170 2.26 5.71 9.32
CA THR A 170 3.59 6.16 9.68
C THR A 170 4.50 6.00 8.48
N LEU A 171 5.05 7.09 7.99
CA LEU A 171 5.89 7.15 6.80
C LEU A 171 7.32 7.46 7.20
N THR A 172 8.27 6.64 6.77
CA THR A 172 9.70 6.80 7.05
C THR A 172 10.47 6.67 5.75
N GLY A 173 11.14 7.73 5.30
CA GLY A 173 11.95 7.74 4.08
C GLY A 173 13.18 6.84 4.18
N ASN A 174 13.79 6.74 5.38
CA ASN A 174 15.04 6.01 5.67
C ASN A 174 16.27 6.51 4.91
N GLY A 175 16.14 7.59 4.18
CA GLY A 175 17.24 8.23 3.45
C GLY A 175 18.26 8.89 4.37
N SER A 176 19.36 9.35 3.79
CA SER A 176 20.27 10.28 4.45
C SER A 176 19.72 11.71 4.30
N ALA A 177 20.22 12.65 5.10
CA ALA A 177 19.86 14.07 4.96
C ALA A 177 20.19 14.71 3.59
N SER A 178 20.72 13.98 2.65
CA SER A 178 20.95 14.40 1.26
C SER A 178 20.00 13.76 0.25
N ASN A 179 19.13 12.87 0.69
CA ASN A 179 18.08 12.27 -0.13
C ASN A 179 16.87 13.22 -0.18
N PHE A 180 16.02 13.01 -1.18
CA PHE A 180 14.82 13.79 -1.42
C PHE A 180 13.63 12.85 -1.40
N ASP A 181 13.03 12.69 -0.23
CA ASP A 181 11.85 11.87 -0.09
C ASP A 181 10.57 12.70 -0.29
N THR A 182 9.58 12.08 -0.89
CA THR A 182 8.27 12.70 -1.11
C THR A 182 7.21 11.93 -0.34
N PHE A 183 6.58 12.59 0.60
CA PHE A 183 5.48 12.05 1.38
C PHE A 183 4.18 12.58 0.80
N THR A 184 3.39 11.71 0.17
CA THR A 184 2.26 12.11 -0.68
C THR A 184 0.91 11.77 -0.04
N TRP A 185 0.05 12.76 0.02
CA TRP A 185 -1.38 12.65 0.26
C TRP A 185 -2.08 12.78 -1.08
N ASP A 186 -2.46 11.65 -1.67
CA ASP A 186 -3.15 11.62 -2.97
C ASP A 186 -4.66 11.47 -2.74
N HIS A 187 -5.42 12.46 -3.19
CA HIS A 187 -6.88 12.49 -3.01
C HIS A 187 -7.59 11.24 -3.55
N SER A 188 -7.02 10.55 -4.54
CA SER A 188 -7.60 9.33 -5.11
C SER A 188 -7.61 8.13 -4.15
N LEU A 189 -6.78 8.15 -3.09
CA LEU A 189 -6.67 7.10 -2.09
C LEU A 189 -7.67 7.25 -0.93
N TYR A 190 -8.40 8.37 -0.85
CA TYR A 190 -9.27 8.64 0.27
C TYR A 190 -10.73 8.38 -0.05
N SER A 191 -11.42 7.74 0.88
CA SER A 191 -12.88 7.71 0.88
C SER A 191 -13.40 9.13 1.08
N SER A 192 -14.43 9.51 0.33
CA SER A 192 -15.07 10.83 0.42
C SER A 192 -15.62 11.18 1.81
N THR A 193 -15.55 10.25 2.77
CA THR A 193 -16.14 10.41 4.10
C THR A 193 -15.15 10.48 5.26
N ASN A 194 -13.89 10.10 5.08
CA ASN A 194 -12.99 9.87 6.22
C ASN A 194 -11.76 10.78 6.29
N GLY A 195 -11.41 11.54 5.24
CA GLY A 195 -10.12 12.23 5.18
C GLY A 195 -8.96 11.23 5.14
N TRP A 196 -7.78 11.65 5.57
CA TRP A 196 -6.58 10.80 5.57
C TRP A 196 -6.16 10.28 6.96
N GLY A 197 -6.92 10.52 8.00
CA GLY A 197 -6.61 10.02 9.34
C GLY A 197 -5.61 10.89 10.12
N ASN A 198 -4.83 10.24 10.99
CA ASN A 198 -3.78 10.90 11.78
C ASN A 198 -2.44 10.23 11.48
N ASP A 199 -1.65 10.89 10.64
CA ASP A 199 -0.43 10.35 10.10
C ASP A 199 0.81 10.93 10.76
N THR A 200 1.93 10.21 10.63
CA THR A 200 3.22 10.63 11.13
C THR A 200 4.27 10.46 10.05
N ILE A 201 5.03 11.51 9.76
CA ILE A 201 6.31 11.41 9.05
C ILE A 201 7.40 11.33 10.10
N SER A 202 8.26 10.32 10.04
CA SER A 202 9.21 9.99 11.13
C SER A 202 10.56 10.69 11.02
N ASP A 203 11.01 11.03 9.80
CA ASP A 203 12.38 11.44 9.53
C ASP A 203 12.55 12.58 8.51
N PHE A 204 11.57 13.45 8.44
CA PHE A 204 11.53 14.60 7.52
C PHE A 204 12.74 15.53 7.65
N THR A 205 13.34 15.90 6.53
CA THR A 205 14.47 16.83 6.43
C THR A 205 14.09 18.08 5.65
N HIS A 206 14.00 19.23 6.31
CA HIS A 206 13.76 20.53 5.67
C HIS A 206 14.69 20.82 4.49
N GLY A 207 14.09 21.30 3.39
CA GLY A 207 14.80 21.72 2.20
C GLY A 207 15.25 20.57 1.29
N ASN A 208 15.03 19.33 1.71
CA ASN A 208 15.25 18.13 0.90
C ASN A 208 13.92 17.40 0.68
N ASP A 209 13.22 17.06 1.75
CA ASP A 209 11.99 16.31 1.65
C ASP A 209 10.79 17.22 1.37
N ILE A 210 9.76 16.63 0.78
CA ILE A 210 8.53 17.33 0.38
C ILE A 210 7.30 16.58 0.91
N ILE A 211 6.34 17.33 1.41
CA ILE A 211 4.98 16.89 1.69
C ILE A 211 4.12 17.32 0.51
N ASN A 212 3.62 16.35 -0.25
CA ASN A 212 2.86 16.60 -1.47
C ASN A 212 1.37 16.33 -1.29
N PHE A 213 0.53 17.27 -1.68
CA PHE A 213 -0.92 17.13 -1.72
C PHE A 213 -1.38 17.00 -3.18
N ALA A 214 -1.40 15.76 -3.68
CA ALA A 214 -1.75 15.46 -5.06
C ALA A 214 -3.26 15.29 -5.27
N GLY A 215 -3.75 15.70 -6.42
CA GLY A 215 -5.13 15.45 -6.86
C GLY A 215 -6.23 16.21 -6.11
N PHE A 216 -5.90 17.07 -5.13
CA PHE A 216 -6.87 17.91 -4.42
C PHE A 216 -7.31 19.12 -5.23
N GLY A 217 -6.55 19.48 -6.27
CA GLY A 217 -6.77 20.71 -7.04
C GLY A 217 -6.45 21.99 -6.26
N TRP A 218 -5.68 21.86 -5.16
CA TRP A 218 -5.20 23.01 -4.40
C TRP A 218 -3.97 23.63 -5.08
N THR A 219 -3.81 24.92 -4.90
CA THR A 219 -2.67 25.69 -5.44
C THR A 219 -1.79 26.28 -4.36
N ASP A 220 -2.23 26.21 -3.10
CA ASP A 220 -1.56 26.75 -1.94
C ASP A 220 -2.09 26.10 -0.63
N ASP A 221 -1.55 26.50 0.49
CA ASP A 221 -1.85 25.99 1.83
C ASP A 221 -3.14 26.54 2.46
N SER A 222 -3.94 27.33 1.74
CA SER A 222 -5.14 27.98 2.30
C SER A 222 -6.21 27.02 2.82
N HIS A 223 -6.15 25.75 2.41
CA HIS A 223 -7.02 24.67 2.89
C HIS A 223 -6.52 24.00 4.18
N LEU A 224 -5.30 24.31 4.60
CA LEU A 224 -4.60 23.69 5.71
C LEU A 224 -4.49 24.64 6.92
N SER A 225 -4.39 24.06 8.10
CA SER A 225 -4.01 24.77 9.32
C SER A 225 -2.68 24.21 9.79
N ILE A 226 -1.63 25.05 9.82
CA ILE A 226 -0.27 24.64 10.19
C ILE A 226 0.07 25.25 11.53
N SER A 227 0.44 24.43 12.51
CA SER A 227 0.83 24.85 13.84
C SER A 227 2.05 24.05 14.31
N GLY A 228 3.21 24.69 14.31
CA GLY A 228 4.47 24.03 14.59
C GLY A 228 4.74 22.93 13.56
N ASN A 229 4.91 21.71 14.03
CA ASN A 229 5.14 20.51 13.19
C ASN A 229 3.87 19.72 12.88
N VAL A 230 2.69 20.31 13.04
CA VAL A 230 1.41 19.65 12.75
C VAL A 230 0.69 20.39 11.63
N ILE A 231 0.32 19.65 10.59
CA ILE A 231 -0.57 20.08 9.52
C ILE A 231 -1.94 19.48 9.79
N SER A 232 -2.99 20.27 9.72
CA SER A 232 -4.37 19.83 9.93
C SER A 232 -5.25 20.21 8.75
N TYR A 233 -6.15 19.32 8.39
CA TYR A 233 -7.18 19.54 7.38
C TYR A 233 -8.54 19.22 7.98
N THR A 234 -9.53 20.05 7.66
CA THR A 234 -10.92 19.79 8.01
C THR A 234 -11.71 19.59 6.73
N ASP A 235 -12.22 18.39 6.55
CA ASP A 235 -13.07 18.07 5.38
C ASP A 235 -14.34 18.94 5.42
N PRO A 236 -14.61 19.73 4.38
CA PRO A 236 -15.73 20.68 4.38
C PRO A 236 -17.10 19.99 4.31
N THR A 237 -17.16 18.72 3.90
CA THR A 237 -18.41 17.97 3.74
C THR A 237 -18.77 17.21 4.99
N THR A 238 -17.79 16.53 5.60
CA THR A 238 -18.00 15.64 6.74
C THR A 238 -17.64 16.29 8.07
N SER A 239 -16.87 17.39 8.05
CA SER A 239 -16.24 18.01 9.24
C SER A 239 -15.23 17.08 9.95
N ALA A 240 -14.80 16.00 9.30
CA ALA A 240 -13.71 15.16 9.79
C ALA A 240 -12.41 15.96 9.81
N ILE A 241 -11.62 15.78 10.86
CA ILE A 241 -10.32 16.43 11.00
C ILE A 241 -9.24 15.37 10.84
N SER A 242 -8.31 15.65 9.96
CA SER A 242 -7.12 14.83 9.71
C SER A 242 -5.86 15.59 10.11
N HIS A 243 -4.84 14.87 10.56
CA HIS A 243 -3.57 15.46 10.99
C HIS A 243 -2.39 14.77 10.35
N ILE A 244 -1.34 15.55 10.08
CA ILE A 244 0.00 15.05 9.76
C ILE A 244 0.94 15.60 10.82
N THR A 245 1.57 14.73 11.57
CA THR A 245 2.61 15.09 12.54
C THR A 245 3.98 14.81 11.92
N VAL A 246 4.81 15.83 11.80
CA VAL A 246 6.17 15.70 11.25
C VAL A 246 7.15 15.64 12.41
N ALA A 247 7.62 14.43 12.71
CA ALA A 247 8.53 14.21 13.83
C ALA A 247 9.93 14.78 13.54
N GLY A 248 10.62 15.19 14.59
CA GLY A 248 12.00 15.69 14.49
C GLY A 248 12.16 17.14 14.05
N VAL A 249 11.11 17.79 13.57
CA VAL A 249 11.12 19.23 13.23
C VAL A 249 10.26 20.03 14.20
N SER A 250 10.55 21.32 14.33
CA SER A 250 9.80 22.22 15.23
C SER A 250 8.69 22.99 14.51
N SER A 251 8.77 23.11 13.20
CA SER A 251 7.80 23.82 12.35
C SER A 251 7.90 23.36 10.91
N ILE A 252 6.83 23.56 10.16
CA ILE A 252 6.75 23.38 8.71
C ILE A 252 6.79 24.74 8.05
N ASP A 253 7.59 24.88 6.99
CA ASP A 253 7.60 26.04 6.11
C ASP A 253 6.78 25.73 4.84
N PRO A 254 5.56 26.31 4.68
CA PRO A 254 4.71 25.99 3.55
C PRO A 254 5.33 26.31 2.18
N THR A 255 6.34 27.18 2.14
CA THR A 255 6.95 27.62 0.88
C THR A 255 8.05 26.68 0.38
N THR A 256 8.62 25.88 1.28
CA THR A 256 9.74 24.98 0.95
C THR A 256 9.42 23.52 1.18
N ASP A 257 8.52 23.21 2.12
CA ASP A 257 8.22 21.84 2.55
C ASP A 257 6.96 21.27 1.90
N LEU A 258 6.09 22.13 1.35
CA LEU A 258 4.82 21.69 0.75
C LEU A 258 4.82 21.83 -0.77
N LEU A 259 4.19 20.85 -1.42
CA LEU A 259 3.92 20.84 -2.87
C LEU A 259 2.42 20.56 -3.08
N PHE A 260 1.82 21.26 -4.04
CA PHE A 260 0.42 21.07 -4.46
C PHE A 260 0.41 20.71 -5.95
N SER A 261 0.04 19.45 -6.28
CA SER A 261 0.15 18.89 -7.63
C SER A 261 -1.13 18.15 -8.11
#